data_3d1a8419d54c25cfdf4c1ce8032c8bdd
#
_entry.id   3d1a8419d54c25cfdf4c1ce8032c8bdd
#
_cell.length_a   1.000
_cell.length_b   1.000
_cell.length_c   1.000
_cell.angle_alpha   90.00
_cell.angle_beta   90.00
_cell.angle_gamma   90.00
#
_symmetry.space_group_name_H-M   'P 1'
#
loop_
_entity.id
_entity.type
_entity.pdbx_description
1 polymer ?
#
loop_
_entity_poly.entity_id
_entity_poly.type
_entity_poly.pdbx_seq_one_letter_code
_entity_poly.pdbx_strand_id
1 'polypeptide(L)'
;MSELRRSLSLYSLTMIAIGCTIGSGIFRTPGNVAVQVHLPEYVIALWVLGGVVALAGALTFAEMGGMFPGAGGLYVYLREAYGDVVGFLYGWFILFCSTAGAIAALALVCSEHLCYLYGSGKDSPWELPLAAGIIIFLTMVNLFGVKIGEWIANLFGGAKLVGLAMIIGAGWFFANPQAEAANASSSFANTPPDNLMSAFALGFIGVLWSFGGWQHASYMAGETKNPQRTVPRAMILGAVVITLVYVLANVAYMRLLPVEQIAYSKTVAADAMNTVTPWGGTLMALLIALSTFGSIGIYTVTSPRMYYAMAKD
;
A
#
# COMPACT_ATOMS: atom_id res chain seq x y z
N MET A 1 -25.88 21.01 9.01
CA MET A 1 -25.27 19.67 8.87
C MET A 1 -24.65 19.31 10.21
N SER A 2 -24.89 18.07 10.73
CA SER A 2 -24.29 17.62 11.99
C SER A 2 -22.77 17.53 11.85
N GLU A 3 -22.04 18.00 12.86
CA GLU A 3 -20.58 17.81 12.91
C GLU A 3 -20.23 16.32 12.99
N LEU A 4 -19.11 15.94 12.34
CA LEU A 4 -18.62 14.57 12.38
C LEU A 4 -18.19 14.21 13.81
N ARG A 5 -18.58 13.01 14.29
CA ARG A 5 -18.25 12.57 15.65
C ARG A 5 -16.79 12.17 15.76
N ARG A 6 -16.01 12.85 16.58
CA ARG A 6 -14.60 12.55 16.83
C ARG A 6 -14.43 11.30 17.68
N SER A 7 -14.14 10.17 17.05
CA SER A 7 -13.99 8.86 17.70
C SER A 7 -12.61 8.23 17.50
N LEU A 8 -11.91 8.52 16.39
CA LEU A 8 -10.67 7.85 16.00
C LEU A 8 -9.50 8.19 16.93
N SER A 9 -8.80 7.15 17.37
CA SER A 9 -7.56 7.24 18.17
C SER A 9 -6.32 7.37 17.29
N LEU A 10 -5.14 7.64 17.91
CA LEU A 10 -3.85 7.60 17.21
C LEU A 10 -3.60 6.22 16.58
N TYR A 11 -3.87 5.13 17.33
CA TYR A 11 -3.70 3.77 16.83
C TYR A 11 -4.56 3.53 15.58
N SER A 12 -5.87 3.80 15.65
CA SER A 12 -6.78 3.58 14.54
C SER A 12 -6.40 4.40 13.31
N LEU A 13 -5.98 5.65 13.51
CA LEU A 13 -5.56 6.52 12.41
C LEU A 13 -4.23 6.05 11.77
N THR A 14 -3.28 5.58 12.59
CA THR A 14 -2.04 4.97 12.09
C THR A 14 -2.34 3.69 11.30
N MET A 15 -3.27 2.85 11.80
CA MET A 15 -3.69 1.64 11.06
C MET A 15 -4.41 1.96 9.75
N ILE A 16 -5.13 3.08 9.66
CA ILE A 16 -5.69 3.59 8.41
C ILE A 16 -4.56 3.98 7.44
N ALA A 17 -3.55 4.73 7.89
CA ALA A 17 -2.39 5.09 7.07
C ALA A 17 -1.66 3.84 6.53
N ILE A 18 -1.34 2.90 7.40
CA ILE A 18 -0.70 1.63 7.06
C ILE A 18 -1.59 0.82 6.11
N GLY A 19 -2.86 0.69 6.44
CA GLY A 19 -3.82 -0.12 5.70
C GLY A 19 -4.13 0.41 4.29
N CYS A 20 -4.10 1.73 4.07
CA CYS A 20 -4.19 2.32 2.75
C CYS A 20 -2.91 2.09 1.93
N THR A 21 -1.74 2.17 2.57
CA THR A 21 -0.46 2.06 1.87
C THR A 21 -0.09 0.61 1.56
N ILE A 22 -0.21 -0.30 2.53
CA ILE A 22 0.07 -1.73 2.29
C ILE A 22 -1.11 -2.34 1.51
N GLY A 23 -1.02 -2.25 0.20
CA GLY A 23 -1.94 -2.88 -0.75
C GLY A 23 -1.32 -4.10 -1.43
N SER A 24 -1.40 -4.14 -2.76
CA SER A 24 -0.74 -5.15 -3.60
C SER A 24 0.71 -4.80 -3.94
N GLY A 25 1.15 -3.55 -3.74
CA GLY A 25 2.44 -3.03 -4.19
C GLY A 25 3.63 -3.85 -3.69
N ILE A 26 3.77 -4.04 -2.40
CA ILE A 26 4.90 -4.76 -1.80
C ILE A 26 5.01 -6.22 -2.24
N PHE A 27 3.93 -6.82 -2.72
CA PHE A 27 3.91 -8.21 -3.17
C PHE A 27 4.21 -8.38 -4.67
N ARG A 28 4.07 -7.32 -5.49
CA ARG A 28 4.27 -7.34 -6.96
C ARG A 28 5.40 -6.43 -7.43
N THR A 29 5.53 -5.24 -6.87
CA THR A 29 6.52 -4.23 -7.29
C THR A 29 7.97 -4.69 -7.16
N PRO A 30 8.38 -5.53 -6.18
CA PRO A 30 9.75 -6.01 -6.13
C PRO A 30 10.25 -6.66 -7.43
N GLY A 31 9.40 -7.44 -8.11
CA GLY A 31 9.73 -7.99 -9.43
C GLY A 31 9.95 -6.91 -10.49
N ASN A 32 9.04 -5.95 -10.58
CA ASN A 32 9.16 -4.84 -11.52
C ASN A 32 10.43 -4.00 -11.28
N VAL A 33 10.80 -3.76 -10.02
CA VAL A 33 12.03 -3.05 -9.65
C VAL A 33 13.25 -3.87 -10.07
N ALA A 34 13.29 -5.16 -9.73
CA ALA A 34 14.41 -6.05 -10.04
C ALA A 34 14.68 -6.16 -11.56
N VAL A 35 13.61 -6.19 -12.39
CA VAL A 35 13.75 -6.15 -13.88
C VAL A 35 14.46 -4.88 -14.35
N GLN A 36 14.26 -3.74 -13.70
CA GLN A 36 14.83 -2.47 -14.14
C GLN A 36 16.28 -2.30 -13.70
N VAL A 37 16.59 -2.64 -12.44
CA VAL A 37 17.89 -2.26 -11.85
C VAL A 37 18.86 -3.43 -11.67
N HIS A 38 18.40 -4.65 -11.80
CA HIS A 38 19.14 -5.94 -11.74
C HIS A 38 19.89 -6.19 -10.41
N LEU A 39 20.68 -5.21 -9.94
CA LEU A 39 21.55 -5.39 -8.77
C LEU A 39 20.75 -5.32 -7.45
N PRO A 40 21.01 -6.26 -6.51
CA PRO A 40 20.36 -6.27 -5.19
C PRO A 40 20.47 -4.96 -4.43
N GLU A 41 21.63 -4.31 -4.49
CA GLU A 41 21.91 -3.03 -3.83
C GLU A 41 21.03 -1.90 -4.39
N TYR A 42 20.80 -1.89 -5.70
CA TYR A 42 19.97 -0.89 -6.36
C TYR A 42 18.48 -1.11 -6.03
N VAL A 43 18.06 -2.38 -5.93
CA VAL A 43 16.71 -2.69 -5.46
C VAL A 43 16.49 -2.09 -4.07
N ILE A 44 17.37 -2.37 -3.11
CA ILE A 44 17.26 -1.83 -1.75
C ILE A 44 17.36 -0.30 -1.74
N ALA A 45 18.30 0.28 -2.51
CA ALA A 45 18.46 1.74 -2.59
C ALA A 45 17.16 2.43 -3.05
N LEU A 46 16.46 1.87 -4.03
CA LEU A 46 15.17 2.40 -4.50
C LEU A 46 14.08 2.34 -3.43
N TRP A 47 13.99 1.25 -2.67
CA TRP A 47 13.01 1.14 -1.58
C TRP A 47 13.34 2.06 -0.41
N VAL A 48 14.62 2.25 -0.06
CA VAL A 48 15.05 3.23 0.93
C VAL A 48 14.75 4.66 0.46
N LEU A 49 15.07 4.98 -0.79
CA LEU A 49 14.79 6.29 -1.38
C LEU A 49 13.28 6.58 -1.40
N GLY A 50 12.46 5.59 -1.77
CA GLY A 50 10.99 5.70 -1.71
C GLY A 50 10.48 5.99 -0.30
N GLY A 51 11.07 5.32 0.70
CA GLY A 51 10.78 5.58 2.11
C GLY A 51 11.16 6.98 2.55
N VAL A 52 12.33 7.48 2.14
CA VAL A 52 12.76 8.86 2.43
C VAL A 52 11.80 9.87 1.82
N VAL A 53 11.41 9.69 0.56
CA VAL A 53 10.45 10.58 -0.12
C VAL A 53 9.08 10.51 0.55
N ALA A 54 8.60 9.31 0.89
CA ALA A 54 7.33 9.14 1.59
C ALA A 54 7.35 9.82 2.97
N LEU A 55 8.46 9.69 3.72
CA LEU A 55 8.62 10.35 5.02
C LEU A 55 8.69 11.88 4.89
N ALA A 56 9.41 12.41 3.89
CA ALA A 56 9.43 13.84 3.61
C ALA A 56 8.04 14.38 3.31
N GLY A 57 7.28 13.68 2.45
CA GLY A 57 5.88 13.99 2.18
C GLY A 57 5.00 13.92 3.43
N ALA A 58 5.17 12.88 4.25
CA ALA A 58 4.42 12.72 5.50
C ALA A 58 4.71 13.84 6.50
N LEU A 59 5.96 14.31 6.61
CA LEU A 59 6.34 15.45 7.45
C LEU A 59 5.69 16.75 6.98
N THR A 60 5.74 17.02 5.67
CA THR A 60 5.10 18.21 5.06
C THR A 60 3.58 18.21 5.31
N PHE A 61 2.91 17.09 5.04
CA PHE A 61 1.46 17.00 5.24
C PHE A 61 1.06 16.88 6.71
N ALA A 62 1.96 16.42 7.58
CA ALA A 62 1.75 16.42 9.02
C ALA A 62 1.65 17.86 9.56
N GLU A 63 2.51 18.74 9.12
CA GLU A 63 2.46 20.16 9.50
C GLU A 63 1.13 20.78 9.06
N MET A 64 0.74 20.61 7.78
CA MET A 64 -0.55 21.10 7.28
C MET A 64 -1.73 20.47 8.00
N GLY A 65 -1.67 19.19 8.36
CA GLY A 65 -2.70 18.49 9.14
C GLY A 65 -2.86 19.04 10.55
N GLY A 66 -1.80 19.58 11.13
CA GLY A 66 -1.83 20.32 12.39
C GLY A 66 -2.48 21.69 12.26
N MET A 67 -2.25 22.37 11.13
CA MET A 67 -2.81 23.71 10.83
C MET A 67 -4.30 23.64 10.44
N PHE A 68 -4.70 22.62 9.66
CA PHE A 68 -6.06 22.46 9.12
C PHE A 68 -6.70 21.15 9.63
N PRO A 69 -7.21 21.12 10.87
CA PRO A 69 -7.68 19.90 11.52
C PRO A 69 -9.11 19.49 11.10
N GLY A 70 -9.60 19.98 9.98
CA GLY A 70 -10.89 19.65 9.39
C GLY A 70 -10.86 18.38 8.53
N ALA A 71 -12.04 17.88 8.14
CA ALA A 71 -12.14 16.81 7.14
C ALA A 71 -11.71 17.34 5.76
N GLY A 72 -11.20 16.43 4.89
CA GLY A 72 -10.83 16.77 3.51
C GLY A 72 -9.33 16.68 3.21
N GLY A 73 -8.46 16.81 4.23
CA GLY A 73 -7.01 16.62 4.08
C GLY A 73 -6.41 17.40 2.92
N LEU A 74 -5.75 16.71 1.97
CA LEU A 74 -5.04 17.33 0.85
C LEU A 74 -5.91 18.27 -0.01
N TYR A 75 -7.21 18.00 -0.13
CA TYR A 75 -8.12 18.90 -0.82
C TYR A 75 -8.11 20.30 -0.17
N VAL A 76 -8.23 20.33 1.17
CA VAL A 76 -8.21 21.59 1.93
C VAL A 76 -6.84 22.26 1.82
N TYR A 77 -5.75 21.49 1.92
CA TYR A 77 -4.39 22.05 1.85
C TYR A 77 -4.10 22.71 0.50
N LEU A 78 -4.52 22.07 -0.58
CA LEU A 78 -4.33 22.61 -1.95
C LEU A 78 -5.24 23.82 -2.20
N ARG A 79 -6.47 23.78 -1.69
CA ARG A 79 -7.37 24.93 -1.79
C ARG A 79 -6.85 26.16 -1.06
N GLU A 80 -6.37 25.99 0.17
CA GLU A 80 -5.81 27.09 0.96
C GLU A 80 -4.50 27.63 0.35
N ALA A 81 -3.67 26.78 -0.27
CA ALA A 81 -2.40 27.18 -0.86
C ALA A 81 -2.55 27.81 -2.25
N TYR A 82 -3.47 27.31 -3.08
CA TYR A 82 -3.54 27.65 -4.51
C TYR A 82 -4.92 28.10 -4.97
N GLY A 83 -5.90 28.19 -4.08
CA GLY A 83 -7.27 28.64 -4.37
C GLY A 83 -8.23 27.53 -4.80
N ASP A 84 -9.51 27.92 -4.93
CA ASP A 84 -10.62 26.99 -5.11
C ASP A 84 -10.54 26.15 -6.39
N VAL A 85 -10.00 26.72 -7.49
CA VAL A 85 -9.87 26.02 -8.76
C VAL A 85 -8.94 24.80 -8.63
N VAL A 86 -7.78 24.97 -7.96
CA VAL A 86 -6.82 23.87 -7.76
C VAL A 86 -7.40 22.83 -6.80
N GLY A 87 -8.06 23.26 -5.73
CA GLY A 87 -8.77 22.37 -4.83
C GLY A 87 -9.82 21.53 -5.57
N PHE A 88 -10.66 22.17 -6.36
CA PHE A 88 -11.69 21.51 -7.17
C PHE A 88 -11.10 20.49 -8.16
N LEU A 89 -10.08 20.88 -8.95
CA LEU A 89 -9.43 19.98 -9.90
C LEU A 89 -8.80 18.77 -9.22
N TYR A 90 -8.17 18.97 -8.06
CA TYR A 90 -7.64 17.86 -7.25
C TYR A 90 -8.76 16.90 -6.81
N GLY A 91 -9.86 17.44 -6.28
CA GLY A 91 -10.99 16.63 -5.83
C GLY A 91 -11.60 15.80 -6.97
N TRP A 92 -11.77 16.38 -8.14
CA TRP A 92 -12.22 15.68 -9.34
C TRP A 92 -11.24 14.58 -9.78
N PHE A 93 -9.95 14.89 -9.83
CA PHE A 93 -8.93 13.89 -10.16
C PHE A 93 -8.95 12.70 -9.19
N ILE A 94 -9.05 12.97 -7.88
CA ILE A 94 -9.11 11.91 -6.87
C ILE A 94 -10.39 11.07 -7.05
N LEU A 95 -11.54 11.70 -7.28
CA LEU A 95 -12.82 11.00 -7.42
C LEU A 95 -12.83 10.07 -8.64
N PHE A 96 -12.52 10.60 -9.81
CA PHE A 96 -12.72 9.88 -11.08
C PHE A 96 -11.51 9.05 -11.52
N CYS A 97 -10.29 9.45 -11.15
CA CYS A 97 -9.08 8.80 -11.62
C CYS A 97 -8.37 8.02 -10.51
N SER A 98 -7.91 8.71 -9.47
CA SER A 98 -6.98 8.11 -8.52
C SER A 98 -7.65 7.07 -7.61
N THR A 99 -8.68 7.46 -6.86
CA THR A 99 -9.33 6.55 -5.90
C THR A 99 -10.13 5.46 -6.62
N ALA A 100 -10.89 5.82 -7.65
CA ALA A 100 -11.64 4.83 -8.42
C ALA A 100 -10.71 3.80 -9.08
N GLY A 101 -9.62 4.26 -9.69
CA GLY A 101 -8.59 3.40 -10.27
C GLY A 101 -7.89 2.51 -9.24
N ALA A 102 -7.53 3.07 -8.09
CA ALA A 102 -6.90 2.31 -7.00
C ALA A 102 -7.82 1.21 -6.44
N ILE A 103 -9.09 1.53 -6.18
CA ILE A 103 -10.09 0.57 -5.70
C ILE A 103 -10.29 -0.54 -6.74
N ALA A 104 -10.44 -0.21 -8.02
CA ALA A 104 -10.60 -1.18 -9.10
C ALA A 104 -9.37 -2.11 -9.22
N ALA A 105 -8.16 -1.55 -9.21
CA ALA A 105 -6.93 -2.32 -9.27
C ALA A 105 -6.78 -3.28 -8.07
N LEU A 106 -7.09 -2.81 -6.85
CA LEU A 106 -7.04 -3.63 -5.64
C LEU A 106 -8.10 -4.74 -5.68
N ALA A 107 -9.31 -4.46 -6.20
CA ALA A 107 -10.38 -5.44 -6.32
C ALA A 107 -10.04 -6.54 -7.34
N LEU A 108 -9.42 -6.19 -8.46
CA LEU A 108 -8.92 -7.17 -9.43
C LEU A 108 -7.83 -8.06 -8.81
N VAL A 109 -6.87 -7.48 -8.08
CA VAL A 109 -5.85 -8.29 -7.39
C VAL A 109 -6.48 -9.20 -6.34
N CYS A 110 -7.46 -8.71 -5.57
CA CYS A 110 -8.19 -9.52 -4.60
C CYS A 110 -8.89 -10.70 -5.26
N SER A 111 -9.65 -10.44 -6.33
CA SER A 111 -10.41 -11.47 -7.04
C SER A 111 -9.50 -12.49 -7.74
N GLU A 112 -8.39 -12.06 -8.34
CA GLU A 112 -7.38 -12.95 -8.93
C GLU A 112 -6.85 -13.98 -7.89
N HIS A 113 -6.51 -13.51 -6.69
CA HIS A 113 -6.01 -14.39 -5.63
C HIS A 113 -7.11 -15.29 -5.05
N LEU A 114 -8.35 -14.82 -4.97
CA LEU A 114 -9.48 -15.66 -4.57
C LEU A 114 -9.77 -16.73 -5.63
N CYS A 115 -9.77 -16.38 -6.92
CA CYS A 115 -9.92 -17.37 -8.02
C CYS A 115 -8.80 -18.41 -7.99
N TYR A 116 -7.56 -18.00 -7.71
CA TYR A 116 -6.45 -18.93 -7.52
C TYR A 116 -6.70 -19.93 -6.38
N LEU A 117 -7.17 -19.44 -5.22
CA LEU A 117 -7.50 -20.30 -4.07
C LEU A 117 -8.62 -21.30 -4.34
N TYR A 118 -9.59 -20.94 -5.19
CA TYR A 118 -10.66 -21.84 -5.63
C TYR A 118 -10.27 -22.78 -6.78
N GLY A 119 -9.01 -22.74 -7.23
CA GLY A 119 -8.51 -23.58 -8.32
C GLY A 119 -9.02 -23.21 -9.71
N SER A 120 -9.60 -22.03 -9.89
CA SER A 120 -10.16 -21.58 -11.17
C SER A 120 -9.11 -21.12 -12.18
N GLY A 121 -7.82 -21.12 -11.82
CA GLY A 121 -6.70 -20.74 -12.70
C GLY A 121 -6.61 -19.23 -12.99
N LYS A 122 -5.65 -18.87 -13.85
CA LYS A 122 -5.50 -17.48 -14.36
C LYS A 122 -6.53 -17.25 -15.46
N ASP A 123 -6.95 -16.00 -15.60
CA ASP A 123 -7.98 -15.56 -16.57
C ASP A 123 -9.36 -16.20 -16.35
N SER A 124 -9.71 -16.43 -15.10
CA SER A 124 -11.02 -16.95 -14.73
C SER A 124 -12.13 -15.97 -15.14
N PRO A 125 -13.23 -16.42 -15.77
CA PRO A 125 -14.36 -15.54 -16.10
C PRO A 125 -15.03 -14.92 -14.87
N TRP A 126 -14.71 -15.41 -13.67
CA TRP A 126 -15.23 -14.91 -12.40
C TRP A 126 -14.44 -13.75 -11.82
N GLU A 127 -13.24 -13.43 -12.34
CA GLU A 127 -12.40 -12.36 -11.78
C GLU A 127 -13.11 -11.00 -11.78
N LEU A 128 -13.65 -10.59 -12.90
CA LEU A 128 -14.32 -9.28 -13.02
C LEU A 128 -15.64 -9.22 -12.25
N PRO A 129 -16.55 -10.19 -12.31
CA PRO A 129 -17.75 -10.23 -11.47
C PRO A 129 -17.45 -10.22 -9.98
N LEU A 130 -16.44 -10.98 -9.54
CA LEU A 130 -16.04 -11.05 -8.14
C LEU A 130 -15.44 -9.72 -7.67
N ALA A 131 -14.58 -9.09 -8.48
CA ALA A 131 -14.03 -7.76 -8.18
C ALA A 131 -15.16 -6.71 -8.02
N ALA A 132 -16.12 -6.68 -8.92
CA ALA A 132 -17.27 -5.80 -8.83
C ALA A 132 -18.11 -6.10 -7.57
N GLY A 133 -18.34 -7.37 -7.26
CA GLY A 133 -19.07 -7.80 -6.07
C GLY A 133 -18.38 -7.35 -4.78
N ILE A 134 -17.04 -7.43 -4.69
CA ILE A 134 -16.24 -6.95 -3.55
C ILE A 134 -16.42 -5.45 -3.35
N ILE A 135 -16.35 -4.66 -4.42
CA ILE A 135 -16.53 -3.19 -4.35
C ILE A 135 -17.93 -2.85 -3.83
N ILE A 136 -18.97 -3.47 -4.42
CA ILE A 136 -20.36 -3.24 -4.01
C ILE A 136 -20.56 -3.64 -2.55
N PHE A 137 -20.09 -4.82 -2.15
CA PHE A 137 -20.21 -5.33 -0.78
C PHE A 137 -19.57 -4.36 0.23
N LEU A 138 -18.30 -3.97 0.01
CA LEU A 138 -17.61 -3.07 0.93
C LEU A 138 -18.22 -1.66 0.94
N THR A 139 -18.73 -1.18 -0.17
CA THR A 139 -19.46 0.09 -0.23
C THR A 139 -20.73 0.02 0.61
N MET A 140 -21.52 -1.06 0.50
CA MET A 140 -22.72 -1.27 1.32
C MET A 140 -22.39 -1.38 2.81
N VAL A 141 -21.33 -2.12 3.16
CA VAL A 141 -20.86 -2.23 4.57
C VAL A 141 -20.52 -0.86 5.15
N ASN A 142 -19.92 0.04 4.35
CA ASN A 142 -19.56 1.38 4.82
C ASN A 142 -20.75 2.31 5.06
N LEU A 143 -21.93 2.01 4.52
CA LEU A 143 -23.15 2.76 4.85
C LEU A 143 -23.56 2.63 6.33
N PHE A 144 -23.10 1.57 7.02
CA PHE A 144 -23.35 1.36 8.46
C PHE A 144 -22.44 2.20 9.38
N GLY A 145 -21.51 2.98 8.82
CA GLY A 145 -20.78 4.04 9.53
C GLY A 145 -19.32 3.72 9.87
N VAL A 146 -18.63 4.75 10.41
CA VAL A 146 -17.17 4.82 10.61
C VAL A 146 -16.60 3.74 11.55
N LYS A 147 -17.37 3.29 12.55
CA LYS A 147 -16.91 2.25 13.48
C LYS A 147 -16.60 0.92 12.78
N ILE A 148 -17.38 0.57 11.76
CA ILE A 148 -17.14 -0.65 10.98
C ILE A 148 -15.89 -0.45 10.14
N GLY A 149 -15.71 0.73 9.52
CA GLY A 149 -14.49 1.07 8.80
C GLY A 149 -13.24 1.03 9.68
N GLU A 150 -13.32 1.53 10.91
CA GLU A 150 -12.24 1.44 11.92
C GLU A 150 -11.90 -0.02 12.25
N TRP A 151 -12.91 -0.86 12.45
CA TRP A 151 -12.71 -2.29 12.71
C TRP A 151 -12.04 -3.01 11.53
N ILE A 152 -12.50 -2.73 10.31
CA ILE A 152 -11.89 -3.23 9.08
C ILE A 152 -10.42 -2.79 9.00
N ALA A 153 -10.13 -1.50 9.21
CA ALA A 153 -8.77 -0.97 9.18
C ALA A 153 -7.86 -1.65 10.20
N ASN A 154 -8.33 -1.84 11.43
CA ASN A 154 -7.55 -2.45 12.48
C ASN A 154 -7.32 -3.96 12.24
N LEU A 155 -8.35 -4.70 11.86
CA LEU A 155 -8.27 -6.14 11.61
C LEU A 155 -7.38 -6.45 10.40
N PHE A 156 -7.72 -5.87 9.25
CA PHE A 156 -6.99 -6.17 8.01
C PHE A 156 -5.62 -5.48 7.96
N GLY A 157 -5.48 -4.30 8.58
CA GLY A 157 -4.19 -3.67 8.77
C GLY A 157 -3.25 -4.52 9.63
N GLY A 158 -3.76 -5.11 10.72
CA GLY A 158 -3.02 -6.07 11.55
C GLY A 158 -2.63 -7.33 10.77
N ALA A 159 -3.57 -7.93 10.04
CA ALA A 159 -3.31 -9.13 9.22
C ALA A 159 -2.22 -8.91 8.16
N LYS A 160 -2.19 -7.72 7.53
CA LYS A 160 -1.12 -7.35 6.56
C LYS A 160 0.26 -7.32 7.21
N LEU A 161 0.36 -6.68 8.37
CA LEU A 161 1.62 -6.60 9.12
C LEU A 161 2.08 -7.99 9.57
N VAL A 162 1.17 -8.85 10.02
CA VAL A 162 1.49 -10.25 10.34
C VAL A 162 1.99 -10.98 9.10
N GLY A 163 1.32 -10.86 7.95
CA GLY A 163 1.75 -11.48 6.70
C GLY A 163 3.14 -11.04 6.26
N LEU A 164 3.44 -9.74 6.33
CA LEU A 164 4.78 -9.22 6.03
C LEU A 164 5.81 -9.64 7.07
N ALA A 165 5.45 -9.69 8.37
CA ALA A 165 6.32 -10.20 9.41
C ALA A 165 6.67 -11.68 9.20
N MET A 166 5.74 -12.49 8.67
CA MET A 166 6.02 -13.89 8.29
C MET A 166 7.03 -13.97 7.15
N ILE A 167 6.91 -13.15 6.11
CA ILE A 167 7.89 -13.10 5.00
C ILE A 167 9.26 -12.66 5.54
N ILE A 168 9.30 -11.60 6.35
CA ILE A 168 10.53 -11.11 6.96
C ILE A 168 11.16 -12.19 7.81
N GLY A 169 10.39 -12.82 8.71
CA GLY A 169 10.85 -13.93 9.53
C GLY A 169 11.36 -15.10 8.69
N ALA A 170 10.64 -15.47 7.63
CA ALA A 170 11.07 -16.54 6.72
C ALA A 170 12.45 -16.22 6.11
N GLY A 171 12.70 -15.01 5.62
CA GLY A 171 13.99 -14.60 5.10
C GLY A 171 15.12 -14.61 6.14
N TRP A 172 14.81 -14.41 7.44
CA TRP A 172 15.83 -14.44 8.50
C TRP A 172 16.11 -15.84 9.02
N PHE A 173 15.08 -16.67 9.18
CA PHE A 173 15.24 -18.01 9.79
C PHE A 173 15.44 -19.14 8.76
N PHE A 174 15.00 -18.94 7.52
CA PHE A 174 15.05 -19.94 6.43
C PHE A 174 15.76 -19.42 5.19
N ALA A 175 16.75 -18.52 5.37
CA ALA A 175 17.54 -18.01 4.26
C ALA A 175 18.06 -19.13 3.37
N ASN A 176 18.01 -18.92 2.05
CA ASN A 176 18.48 -19.88 1.06
C ASN A 176 19.93 -19.55 0.65
N PRO A 177 20.95 -20.34 1.06
CA PRO A 177 22.33 -20.06 0.71
C PRO A 177 22.60 -20.04 -0.80
N GLN A 178 21.82 -20.78 -1.58
CA GLN A 178 21.94 -20.78 -3.05
C GLN A 178 21.43 -19.45 -3.64
N ALA A 179 20.37 -18.87 -3.07
CA ALA A 179 19.90 -17.57 -3.48
C ALA A 179 20.90 -16.46 -3.13
N GLU A 180 21.48 -16.50 -1.92
CA GLU A 180 22.49 -15.53 -1.51
C GLU A 180 23.76 -15.63 -2.39
N ALA A 181 24.23 -16.85 -2.69
CA ALA A 181 25.35 -17.07 -3.58
C ALA A 181 25.06 -16.61 -5.02
N ALA A 182 23.86 -16.86 -5.54
CA ALA A 182 23.45 -16.41 -6.85
C ALA A 182 23.37 -14.87 -6.93
N ASN A 183 22.87 -14.21 -5.89
CA ASN A 183 22.83 -12.76 -5.81
C ASN A 183 24.23 -12.13 -5.77
N ALA A 184 25.23 -12.85 -5.26
CA ALA A 184 26.60 -12.38 -5.22
C ALA A 184 27.39 -12.64 -6.52
N SER A 185 27.00 -13.66 -7.32
CA SER A 185 27.85 -14.18 -8.40
C SER A 185 27.18 -14.28 -9.78
N SER A 186 25.84 -14.15 -9.89
CA SER A 186 25.17 -14.30 -11.19
C SER A 186 25.49 -13.13 -12.13
N SER A 187 25.53 -13.40 -13.43
CA SER A 187 25.73 -12.36 -14.45
C SER A 187 24.60 -11.32 -14.39
N PHE A 188 23.36 -11.74 -14.16
CA PHE A 188 22.21 -10.84 -14.03
C PHE A 188 22.40 -9.88 -12.87
N ALA A 189 22.75 -10.38 -11.66
CA ALA A 189 22.91 -9.58 -10.44
C ALA A 189 24.15 -8.68 -10.44
N ASN A 190 25.11 -8.90 -11.36
CA ASN A 190 26.36 -8.14 -11.43
C ASN A 190 26.48 -7.30 -12.71
N THR A 191 25.45 -7.29 -13.58
CA THR A 191 25.44 -6.46 -14.78
C THR A 191 24.54 -5.26 -14.57
N PRO A 192 25.11 -4.04 -14.43
CA PRO A 192 24.33 -2.81 -14.34
C PRO A 192 23.48 -2.63 -15.59
N PRO A 193 22.31 -1.96 -15.49
CA PRO A 193 21.53 -1.62 -16.66
C PRO A 193 22.28 -0.61 -17.54
N ASP A 194 22.09 -0.68 -18.87
CA ASP A 194 22.74 0.18 -19.85
C ASP A 194 22.57 1.69 -19.57
N ASN A 195 21.39 2.06 -19.08
CA ASN A 195 21.09 3.42 -18.64
C ASN A 195 20.55 3.42 -17.21
N LEU A 196 21.45 3.65 -16.28
CA LEU A 196 21.13 3.63 -14.83
C LEU A 196 20.05 4.65 -14.44
N MET A 197 20.09 5.86 -15.03
CA MET A 197 19.12 6.91 -14.73
C MET A 197 17.71 6.50 -15.16
N SER A 198 17.56 5.95 -16.36
CA SER A 198 16.28 5.45 -16.86
C SER A 198 15.76 4.26 -16.03
N ALA A 199 16.64 3.32 -15.71
CA ALA A 199 16.31 2.15 -14.88
C ALA A 199 15.82 2.56 -13.49
N PHE A 200 16.52 3.50 -12.85
CA PHE A 200 16.10 4.05 -11.56
C PHE A 200 14.76 4.79 -11.66
N ALA A 201 14.56 5.62 -12.68
CA ALA A 201 13.31 6.35 -12.89
C ALA A 201 12.12 5.38 -13.07
N LEU A 202 12.26 4.35 -13.90
CA LEU A 202 11.21 3.36 -14.14
C LEU A 202 10.93 2.50 -12.89
N GLY A 203 11.98 2.02 -12.21
CA GLY A 203 11.84 1.29 -10.97
C GLY A 203 11.19 2.12 -9.87
N PHE A 204 11.54 3.41 -9.79
CA PHE A 204 11.04 4.34 -8.78
C PHE A 204 9.54 4.64 -8.92
N ILE A 205 8.99 4.63 -10.13
CA ILE A 205 7.54 4.78 -10.34
C ILE A 205 6.77 3.70 -9.57
N GLY A 206 7.18 2.44 -9.67
CA GLY A 206 6.55 1.34 -8.95
C GLY A 206 6.73 1.46 -7.43
N VAL A 207 7.90 1.89 -6.98
CA VAL A 207 8.18 2.13 -5.56
C VAL A 207 7.30 3.25 -5.02
N LEU A 208 7.20 4.40 -5.68
CA LEU A 208 6.33 5.51 -5.26
C LEU A 208 4.86 5.09 -5.22
N TRP A 209 4.39 4.31 -6.20
CA TRP A 209 3.06 3.72 -6.16
C TRP A 209 2.84 2.88 -4.90
N SER A 210 3.81 2.05 -4.53
CA SER A 210 3.73 1.16 -3.36
C SER A 210 3.71 1.93 -2.03
N PHE A 211 4.35 3.10 -1.98
CA PHE A 211 4.35 3.99 -0.81
C PHE A 211 3.13 4.93 -0.74
N GLY A 212 2.28 5.00 -1.77
CA GLY A 212 1.08 5.82 -1.75
C GLY A 212 0.03 5.29 -0.77
N GLY A 213 -0.66 6.19 -0.03
CA GLY A 213 -1.77 5.80 0.85
C GLY A 213 -1.75 6.42 2.26
N TRP A 214 -0.59 6.66 2.86
CA TRP A 214 -0.47 7.23 4.21
C TRP A 214 -1.19 8.58 4.38
N GLN A 215 -1.32 9.37 3.32
CA GLN A 215 -2.02 10.65 3.30
C GLN A 215 -3.53 10.52 3.59
N HIS A 216 -4.14 9.34 3.43
CA HIS A 216 -5.55 9.11 3.74
C HIS A 216 -5.89 9.34 5.22
N ALA A 217 -4.91 9.25 6.11
CA ALA A 217 -5.08 9.64 7.51
C ALA A 217 -5.53 11.09 7.65
N SER A 218 -5.10 11.99 6.78
CA SER A 218 -5.50 13.41 6.81
C SER A 218 -6.96 13.64 6.47
N TYR A 219 -7.56 12.79 5.61
CA TYR A 219 -8.98 12.90 5.26
C TYR A 219 -9.90 12.66 6.46
N MET A 220 -9.44 11.86 7.43
CA MET A 220 -10.17 11.48 8.64
C MET A 220 -10.00 12.48 9.80
N ALA A 221 -9.35 13.61 9.58
CA ALA A 221 -9.08 14.59 10.64
C ALA A 221 -10.34 15.06 11.37
N GLY A 222 -11.46 15.26 10.65
CA GLY A 222 -12.75 15.67 11.22
C GLY A 222 -13.36 14.65 12.22
N GLU A 223 -12.98 13.37 12.13
CA GLU A 223 -13.44 12.28 13.02
C GLU A 223 -12.38 11.85 14.03
N THR A 224 -11.24 12.51 14.07
CA THR A 224 -10.10 12.19 14.92
C THR A 224 -10.12 12.97 16.23
N LYS A 225 -9.80 12.29 17.35
CA LYS A 225 -9.60 12.92 18.66
C LYS A 225 -8.31 13.74 18.64
N ASN A 226 -8.38 15.00 19.09
CA ASN A 226 -7.23 15.93 19.11
C ASN A 226 -6.48 15.95 17.74
N PRO A 227 -7.16 16.26 16.61
CA PRO A 227 -6.63 16.06 15.27
C PRO A 227 -5.31 16.80 15.03
N GLN A 228 -5.12 18.00 15.59
CA GLN A 228 -3.89 18.79 15.48
C GLN A 228 -2.61 18.05 15.91
N ARG A 229 -2.74 17.08 16.83
CA ARG A 229 -1.60 16.26 17.31
C ARG A 229 -1.66 14.85 16.77
N THR A 230 -2.84 14.28 16.63
CA THR A 230 -3.05 12.87 16.26
C THR A 230 -2.80 12.64 14.78
N VAL A 231 -3.28 13.52 13.90
CA VAL A 231 -3.09 13.38 12.44
C VAL A 231 -1.61 13.43 12.04
N PRO A 232 -0.83 14.44 12.47
CA PRO A 232 0.61 14.48 12.21
C PRO A 232 1.34 13.23 12.66
N ARG A 233 1.10 12.79 13.87
CA ARG A 233 1.76 11.61 14.45
C ARG A 233 1.41 10.34 13.71
N ALA A 234 0.13 10.16 13.34
CA ALA A 234 -0.32 8.97 12.61
C ALA A 234 0.32 8.86 11.23
N MET A 235 0.45 9.98 10.50
CA MET A 235 1.08 10.01 9.17
C MET A 235 2.57 9.69 9.26
N ILE A 236 3.30 10.30 10.20
CA ILE A 236 4.73 10.06 10.40
C ILE A 236 4.97 8.62 10.85
N LEU A 237 4.25 8.14 11.87
CA LEU A 237 4.37 6.76 12.35
C LEU A 237 4.04 5.76 11.25
N GLY A 238 2.97 6.01 10.49
CA GLY A 238 2.60 5.18 9.33
C GLY A 238 3.74 5.10 8.31
N ALA A 239 4.27 6.25 7.88
CA ALA A 239 5.36 6.30 6.90
C ALA A 239 6.64 5.60 7.39
N VAL A 240 7.02 5.78 8.67
CA VAL A 240 8.18 5.11 9.28
C VAL A 240 7.98 3.59 9.30
N VAL A 241 6.86 3.11 9.82
CA VAL A 241 6.56 1.67 9.90
C VAL A 241 6.55 1.05 8.51
N ILE A 242 5.89 1.68 7.54
CA ILE A 242 5.82 1.18 6.16
C ILE A 242 7.21 1.10 5.54
N THR A 243 8.04 2.14 5.72
CA THR A 243 9.41 2.16 5.19
C THR A 243 10.24 1.01 5.75
N LEU A 244 10.22 0.81 7.06
CA LEU A 244 10.94 -0.28 7.71
C LEU A 244 10.46 -1.65 7.20
N VAL A 245 9.16 -1.86 7.18
CA VAL A 245 8.56 -3.13 6.73
C VAL A 245 8.88 -3.41 5.26
N TYR A 246 8.82 -2.41 4.39
CA TYR A 246 9.09 -2.59 2.96
C TYR A 246 10.56 -2.89 2.67
N VAL A 247 11.48 -2.19 3.32
CA VAL A 247 12.91 -2.47 3.18
C VAL A 247 13.24 -3.87 3.70
N LEU A 248 12.75 -4.23 4.89
CA LEU A 248 12.97 -5.56 5.47
C LEU A 248 12.34 -6.68 4.64
N ALA A 249 11.15 -6.46 4.07
CA ALA A 249 10.51 -7.44 3.19
C ALA A 249 11.33 -7.67 1.89
N ASN A 250 11.86 -6.61 1.28
CA ASN A 250 12.69 -6.75 0.09
C ASN A 250 14.03 -7.46 0.39
N VAL A 251 14.65 -7.16 1.53
CA VAL A 251 15.82 -7.94 1.99
C VAL A 251 15.43 -9.41 2.16
N ALA A 252 14.29 -9.71 2.79
CA ALA A 252 13.83 -11.09 2.98
C ALA A 252 13.57 -11.81 1.65
N TYR A 253 12.96 -11.15 0.67
CA TYR A 253 12.78 -11.72 -0.66
C TYR A 253 14.11 -12.13 -1.30
N MET A 254 15.13 -11.28 -1.24
CA MET A 254 16.45 -11.57 -1.81
C MET A 254 17.27 -12.61 -1.01
N ARG A 255 16.90 -12.85 0.24
CA ARG A 255 17.47 -13.97 1.02
C ARG A 255 16.81 -15.31 0.71
N LEU A 256 15.59 -15.30 0.18
CA LEU A 256 14.84 -16.50 -0.19
C LEU A 256 14.97 -16.84 -1.67
N LEU A 257 15.08 -15.82 -2.54
CA LEU A 257 15.13 -15.97 -3.99
C LEU A 257 16.31 -15.19 -4.60
N PRO A 258 16.94 -15.72 -5.67
CA PRO A 258 17.81 -14.92 -6.53
C PRO A 258 17.07 -13.72 -7.12
N VAL A 259 17.75 -12.56 -7.24
CA VAL A 259 17.16 -11.33 -7.80
C VAL A 259 16.65 -11.56 -9.23
N GLU A 260 17.29 -12.42 -10.00
CA GLU A 260 16.82 -12.82 -11.33
C GLU A 260 15.46 -13.53 -11.29
N GLN A 261 15.25 -14.42 -10.33
CA GLN A 261 13.94 -15.06 -10.14
C GLN A 261 12.89 -14.06 -9.68
N ILE A 262 13.26 -13.12 -8.79
CA ILE A 262 12.39 -12.03 -8.37
C ILE A 262 11.97 -11.20 -9.58
N ALA A 263 12.90 -10.85 -10.49
CA ALA A 263 12.67 -10.05 -11.68
C ALA A 263 11.60 -10.66 -12.60
N TYR A 264 11.63 -11.95 -12.81
CA TYR A 264 10.69 -12.66 -13.70
C TYR A 264 9.45 -13.22 -12.99
N SER A 265 9.38 -13.09 -11.67
CA SER A 265 8.23 -13.56 -10.89
C SER A 265 7.03 -12.60 -11.00
N LYS A 266 5.86 -13.17 -11.27
CA LYS A 266 4.57 -12.46 -11.20
C LYS A 266 3.97 -12.45 -9.79
N THR A 267 4.50 -13.30 -8.90
CA THR A 267 3.98 -13.57 -7.55
C THR A 267 5.13 -13.73 -6.55
N VAL A 268 5.98 -12.70 -6.44
CA VAL A 268 7.25 -12.74 -5.66
C VAL A 268 7.05 -13.29 -4.25
N ALA A 269 6.02 -12.83 -3.54
CA ALA A 269 5.73 -13.29 -2.18
C ALA A 269 5.38 -14.79 -2.11
N ALA A 270 4.61 -15.28 -3.07
CA ALA A 270 4.24 -16.69 -3.14
C ALA A 270 5.45 -17.57 -3.47
N ASP A 271 6.25 -17.16 -4.44
CA ASP A 271 7.45 -17.90 -4.86
C ASP A 271 8.48 -17.93 -3.73
N ALA A 272 8.69 -16.80 -3.03
CA ALA A 272 9.56 -16.74 -1.86
C ALA A 272 9.10 -17.70 -0.74
N MET A 273 7.81 -17.72 -0.42
CA MET A 273 7.30 -18.58 0.64
C MET A 273 7.23 -20.06 0.23
N ASN A 274 7.15 -20.38 -1.07
CA ASN A 274 7.23 -21.76 -1.57
C ASN A 274 8.64 -22.37 -1.38
N THR A 275 9.69 -21.56 -1.24
CA THR A 275 11.02 -22.08 -0.87
C THR A 275 11.09 -22.59 0.57
N VAL A 276 10.18 -22.08 1.43
CA VAL A 276 10.15 -22.41 2.86
C VAL A 276 9.18 -23.54 3.18
N THR A 277 8.01 -23.54 2.50
CA THR A 277 6.97 -24.55 2.74
C THR A 277 6.14 -24.80 1.48
N PRO A 278 5.71 -26.07 1.23
CA PRO A 278 4.94 -26.40 0.02
C PRO A 278 3.59 -25.67 -0.12
N TRP A 279 3.03 -25.18 0.98
CA TRP A 279 1.77 -24.42 1.01
C TRP A 279 1.97 -22.90 1.09
N GLY A 280 3.22 -22.44 0.96
CA GLY A 280 3.61 -21.03 1.06
C GLY A 280 2.88 -20.14 0.07
N GLY A 281 2.74 -20.58 -1.18
CA GLY A 281 1.99 -19.86 -2.22
C GLY A 281 0.51 -19.68 -1.89
N THR A 282 -0.14 -20.73 -1.38
CA THR A 282 -1.55 -20.67 -0.95
C THR A 282 -1.74 -19.71 0.22
N LEU A 283 -0.84 -19.75 1.20
CA LEU A 283 -0.85 -18.82 2.33
C LEU A 283 -0.71 -17.37 1.85
N MET A 284 0.24 -17.11 0.95
CA MET A 284 0.44 -15.77 0.40
C MET A 284 -0.76 -15.29 -0.42
N ALA A 285 -1.35 -16.15 -1.22
CA ALA A 285 -2.57 -15.81 -1.96
C ALA A 285 -3.70 -15.36 -1.03
N LEU A 286 -3.91 -16.10 0.07
CA LEU A 286 -4.90 -15.73 1.09
C LEU A 286 -4.55 -14.38 1.75
N LEU A 287 -3.31 -14.18 2.16
CA LEU A 287 -2.87 -12.95 2.82
C LEU A 287 -2.95 -11.73 1.89
N ILE A 288 -2.63 -11.88 0.60
CA ILE A 288 -2.75 -10.82 -0.39
C ILE A 288 -4.23 -10.49 -0.65
N ALA A 289 -5.09 -11.52 -0.77
CA ALA A 289 -6.53 -11.30 -0.90
C ALA A 289 -7.10 -10.54 0.31
N LEU A 290 -6.77 -10.94 1.52
CA LEU A 290 -7.17 -10.24 2.75
C LEU A 290 -6.57 -8.81 2.82
N SER A 291 -5.32 -8.64 2.41
CA SER A 291 -4.65 -7.34 2.35
C SER A 291 -5.38 -6.37 1.43
N THR A 292 -5.64 -6.78 0.20
CA THR A 292 -6.28 -5.94 -0.82
C THR A 292 -7.74 -5.68 -0.48
N PHE A 293 -8.49 -6.68 0.01
CA PHE A 293 -9.85 -6.51 0.53
C PHE A 293 -9.92 -5.45 1.62
N GLY A 294 -9.01 -5.52 2.61
CA GLY A 294 -8.93 -4.52 3.67
C GLY A 294 -8.58 -3.12 3.15
N SER A 295 -7.67 -3.01 2.16
CA SER A 295 -7.36 -1.72 1.55
C SER A 295 -8.57 -1.10 0.86
N ILE A 296 -9.33 -1.87 0.07
CA ILE A 296 -10.57 -1.39 -0.56
C ILE A 296 -11.52 -0.86 0.50
N GLY A 297 -11.73 -1.62 1.60
CA GLY A 297 -12.59 -1.20 2.70
C GLY A 297 -12.17 0.13 3.32
N ILE A 298 -10.85 0.36 3.49
CA ILE A 298 -10.33 1.62 4.04
C ILE A 298 -10.48 2.77 3.04
N TYR A 299 -10.19 2.55 1.75
CA TYR A 299 -10.37 3.55 0.71
C TYR A 299 -11.82 4.00 0.58
N THR A 300 -12.78 3.06 0.65
CA THR A 300 -14.22 3.37 0.61
C THR A 300 -14.72 4.12 1.85
N VAL A 301 -14.00 4.03 2.98
CA VAL A 301 -14.28 4.86 4.18
C VAL A 301 -13.64 6.24 4.07
N THR A 302 -12.37 6.32 3.68
CA THR A 302 -11.59 7.57 3.79
C THR A 302 -11.91 8.57 2.69
N SER A 303 -12.09 8.12 1.46
CA SER A 303 -12.28 8.99 0.29
C SER A 303 -13.56 9.83 0.34
N PRO A 304 -14.72 9.31 0.82
CA PRO A 304 -15.94 10.13 0.95
C PRO A 304 -15.79 11.35 1.88
N ARG A 305 -14.82 11.34 2.80
CA ARG A 305 -14.58 12.49 3.70
C ARG A 305 -14.01 13.70 2.96
N MET A 306 -13.23 13.43 1.92
CA MET A 306 -12.77 14.50 1.03
C MET A 306 -13.94 15.05 0.20
N TYR A 307 -14.77 14.18 -0.37
CA TYR A 307 -15.96 14.62 -1.15
C TYR A 307 -16.97 15.38 -0.27
N TYR A 308 -17.10 14.97 1.00
CA TYR A 308 -17.89 15.70 1.97
C TYR A 308 -17.35 17.12 2.23
N ALA A 309 -16.02 17.28 2.31
CA ALA A 309 -15.40 18.59 2.43
C ALA A 309 -15.67 19.46 1.19
N MET A 310 -15.50 18.90 -0.02
CA MET A 310 -15.82 19.59 -1.27
C MET A 310 -17.28 20.03 -1.38
N ALA A 311 -18.20 19.21 -0.86
CA ALA A 311 -19.64 19.54 -0.91
C ALA A 311 -20.06 20.58 0.14
N LYS A 312 -19.19 20.92 1.08
CA LYS A 312 -19.44 21.98 2.09
C LYS A 312 -18.98 23.35 1.62
N ASP A 313 -18.04 23.39 0.72
CA ASP A 313 -17.48 24.60 0.14
C ASP A 313 -18.27 25.08 -1.07
#